data_75488a37910e7fee9ded5c5c37c06ed4
#
_entry.id   75488a37910e7fee9ded5c5c37c06ed4
#
_cell.length_a   1.000
_cell.length_b   1.000
_cell.length_c   1.000
_cell.angle_alpha   90.00
_cell.angle_beta   90.00
_cell.angle_gamma   90.00
#
_symmetry.space_group_name_H-M   'P 1'
#
loop_
_entity.id
_entity.type
_entity.pdbx_description
1 polymer ?
#
loop_
_entity_poly.entity_id
_entity_poly.type
_entity_poly.pdbx_seq_one_letter_code
_entity_poly.pdbx_strand_id
1 'polypeptide(L)'
;MNTYQFYKKEGNLYVFKNQPIFSFILAIIMFIVAGISYKNNIPLLGLFLVAVGALIIANFFARKFVIDTQQQTITCKPSVFVASKTYSFQDFTHFQVLAMKYLGFLTTNVFLNIYFDVNGKEQKFMIGQALTHKSIQKMVNETEDIMGLNENMR
;
A
#
# COMPACT_ATOMS: atom_id res chain seq x y z
N MET A 1 15.72 20.89 -2.19
CA MET A 1 14.85 19.83 -2.77
C MET A 1 14.43 18.89 -1.63
N ASN A 2 13.17 18.90 -1.25
CA ASN A 2 12.69 17.95 -0.23
C ASN A 2 12.71 16.55 -0.83
N THR A 3 13.60 15.71 -0.34
CA THR A 3 13.69 14.31 -0.80
C THR A 3 12.78 13.47 0.09
N TYR A 4 11.59 13.13 -0.43
CA TYR A 4 10.66 12.24 0.26
C TYR A 4 11.19 10.79 0.26
N GLN A 5 11.07 10.13 1.39
CA GLN A 5 11.51 8.74 1.54
C GLN A 5 10.56 7.78 0.83
N PHE A 6 9.25 8.01 0.99
CA PHE A 6 8.21 7.11 0.51
C PHE A 6 7.63 7.50 -0.84
N TYR A 7 7.96 8.67 -1.35
CA TYR A 7 7.48 9.14 -2.65
C TYR A 7 8.62 9.39 -3.63
N LYS A 8 8.34 9.14 -4.92
CA LYS A 8 9.16 9.55 -6.05
C LYS A 8 8.44 10.69 -6.75
N LYS A 9 9.13 11.82 -6.91
CA LYS A 9 8.59 12.95 -7.65
C LYS A 9 8.86 12.78 -9.14
N GLU A 10 7.81 12.88 -9.96
CA GLU A 10 7.85 12.83 -11.41
C GLU A 10 7.06 14.03 -11.96
N GLY A 11 7.73 15.18 -12.14
CA GLY A 11 7.06 16.45 -12.45
C GLY A 11 6.13 16.89 -11.31
N ASN A 12 4.83 16.99 -11.59
CA ASN A 12 3.78 17.35 -10.62
C ASN A 12 3.17 16.11 -9.93
N LEU A 13 3.61 14.92 -10.32
CA LEU A 13 3.15 13.65 -9.75
C LEU A 13 4.08 13.17 -8.65
N TYR A 14 3.49 12.70 -7.56
CA TYR A 14 4.18 12.01 -6.48
C TYR A 14 3.70 10.57 -6.43
N VAL A 15 4.58 9.65 -6.83
CA VAL A 15 4.29 8.21 -6.90
C VAL A 15 4.80 7.55 -5.62
N PHE A 16 3.92 6.85 -4.90
CA PHE A 16 4.29 6.10 -3.71
C PHE A 16 5.18 4.89 -4.06
N LYS A 17 6.28 4.75 -3.35
CA LYS A 17 7.19 3.61 -3.47
C LYS A 17 6.64 2.43 -2.69
N ASN A 18 6.02 1.47 -3.39
CA ASN A 18 5.51 0.25 -2.74
C ASN A 18 6.59 -0.43 -1.92
N GLN A 19 6.23 -0.89 -0.70
CA GLN A 19 7.17 -1.59 0.18
C GLN A 19 7.23 -3.07 -0.23
N PRO A 20 8.37 -3.56 -0.79
CA PRO A 20 8.44 -4.89 -1.38
C PRO A 20 8.54 -6.02 -0.35
N ILE A 21 9.07 -5.73 0.85
CA ILE A 21 9.53 -6.71 1.82
C ILE A 21 8.46 -7.78 2.12
N PHE A 22 7.25 -7.37 2.51
CA PHE A 22 6.18 -8.30 2.90
C PHE A 22 5.69 -9.16 1.74
N SER A 23 5.47 -8.54 0.56
CA SER A 23 4.98 -9.25 -0.62
C SER A 23 5.99 -10.27 -1.12
N PHE A 24 7.27 -9.93 -1.13
CA PHE A 24 8.32 -10.83 -1.59
C PHE A 24 8.60 -11.95 -0.60
N ILE A 25 8.62 -11.69 0.71
CA ILE A 25 8.76 -12.76 1.71
C ILE A 25 7.61 -13.76 1.57
N LEU A 26 6.36 -13.28 1.46
CA LEU A 26 5.20 -14.16 1.30
C LEU A 26 5.28 -14.99 0.01
N ALA A 27 5.66 -14.38 -1.11
CA ALA A 27 5.86 -15.10 -2.37
C ALA A 27 6.94 -16.17 -2.29
N ILE A 28 8.08 -15.86 -1.64
CA ILE A 28 9.18 -16.82 -1.43
C ILE A 28 8.69 -18.02 -0.60
N ILE A 29 7.95 -17.77 0.49
CA ILE A 29 7.38 -18.85 1.32
C ILE A 29 6.47 -19.74 0.46
N MET A 30 5.59 -19.16 -0.38
CA MET A 30 4.71 -19.92 -1.26
C MET A 30 5.52 -20.81 -2.24
N PHE A 31 6.59 -20.30 -2.83
CA PHE A 31 7.44 -21.08 -3.74
C PHE A 31 8.21 -22.18 -3.02
N ILE A 32 8.69 -21.95 -1.79
CA ILE A 32 9.36 -23.01 -0.99
C ILE A 32 8.36 -24.12 -0.68
N VAL A 33 7.16 -23.79 -0.20
CA VAL A 33 6.12 -24.78 0.11
C VAL A 33 5.66 -25.52 -1.15
N ALA A 34 5.59 -24.83 -2.30
CA ALA A 34 5.32 -25.47 -3.58
C ALA A 34 6.38 -26.53 -3.92
N GLY A 35 7.66 -26.21 -3.77
CA GLY A 35 8.76 -27.16 -4.01
C GLY A 35 8.68 -28.39 -3.10
N ILE A 36 8.35 -28.18 -1.81
CA ILE A 36 8.13 -29.28 -0.86
C ILE A 36 6.93 -30.15 -1.29
N SER A 37 5.84 -29.53 -1.76
CA SER A 37 4.66 -30.25 -2.24
C SER A 37 4.96 -31.13 -3.45
N TYR A 38 5.76 -30.63 -4.40
CA TYR A 38 6.22 -31.46 -5.53
C TYR A 38 7.05 -32.66 -5.06
N LYS A 39 7.99 -32.47 -4.14
CA LYS A 39 8.81 -33.53 -3.58
C LYS A 39 7.99 -34.63 -2.86
N ASN A 40 6.87 -34.22 -2.25
CA ASN A 40 5.95 -35.12 -1.52
C ASN A 40 4.86 -35.74 -2.42
N ASN A 41 5.00 -35.71 -3.75
CA ASN A 41 4.03 -36.23 -4.70
C ASN A 41 2.63 -35.60 -4.62
N ILE A 42 2.54 -34.30 -4.27
CA ILE A 42 1.29 -33.51 -4.27
C ILE A 42 1.42 -32.39 -5.32
N PRO A 43 1.51 -32.71 -6.62
CA PRO A 43 1.85 -31.72 -7.66
C PRO A 43 0.75 -30.66 -7.84
N LEU A 44 -0.51 -31.02 -7.63
CA LEU A 44 -1.64 -30.09 -7.77
C LEU A 44 -1.55 -28.94 -6.75
N LEU A 45 -1.20 -29.26 -5.49
CA LEU A 45 -0.97 -28.26 -4.45
C LEU A 45 0.24 -27.38 -4.79
N GLY A 46 1.33 -28.01 -5.28
CA GLY A 46 2.52 -27.27 -5.72
C GLY A 46 2.19 -26.25 -6.82
N LEU A 47 1.45 -26.67 -7.85
CA LEU A 47 1.02 -25.80 -8.95
C LEU A 47 0.15 -24.65 -8.45
N PHE A 48 -0.81 -24.92 -7.57
CA PHE A 48 -1.66 -23.90 -6.96
C PHE A 48 -0.84 -22.85 -6.20
N LEU A 49 0.13 -23.28 -5.39
CA LEU A 49 0.98 -22.37 -4.61
C LEU A 49 1.89 -21.51 -5.50
N VAL A 50 2.40 -22.07 -6.61
CA VAL A 50 3.14 -21.29 -7.62
C VAL A 50 2.25 -20.22 -8.23
N ALA A 51 1.03 -20.55 -8.60
CA ALA A 51 0.07 -19.58 -9.15
C ALA A 51 -0.24 -18.45 -8.16
N VAL A 52 -0.47 -18.78 -6.89
CA VAL A 52 -0.70 -17.80 -5.82
C VAL A 52 0.53 -16.90 -5.62
N GLY A 53 1.74 -17.46 -5.56
CA GLY A 53 2.99 -16.71 -5.46
C GLY A 53 3.19 -15.73 -6.62
N ALA A 54 2.92 -16.17 -7.85
CA ALA A 54 2.97 -15.33 -9.04
C ALA A 54 1.93 -14.18 -8.98
N LEU A 55 0.71 -14.46 -8.52
CA LEU A 55 -0.32 -13.45 -8.33
C LEU A 55 0.07 -12.39 -7.28
N ILE A 56 0.72 -12.79 -6.18
CA ILE A 56 1.20 -11.85 -5.16
C ILE A 56 2.21 -10.88 -5.79
N ILE A 57 3.15 -11.38 -6.59
CA ILE A 57 4.15 -10.55 -7.28
C ILE A 57 3.48 -9.62 -8.30
N ALA A 58 2.59 -10.14 -9.14
CA ALA A 58 1.85 -9.34 -10.11
C ALA A 58 1.04 -8.22 -9.44
N ASN A 59 0.39 -8.53 -8.31
CA ASN A 59 -0.38 -7.57 -7.54
C ASN A 59 0.50 -6.47 -6.92
N PHE A 60 1.71 -6.80 -6.48
CA PHE A 60 2.67 -5.83 -5.96
C PHE A 60 3.02 -4.78 -7.03
N PHE A 61 3.30 -5.19 -8.27
CA PHE A 61 3.64 -4.26 -9.35
C PHE A 61 2.43 -3.48 -9.89
N ALA A 62 1.23 -4.05 -9.81
CA ALA A 62 0.02 -3.38 -10.28
C ALA A 62 -0.51 -2.32 -9.31
N ARG A 63 -0.18 -2.44 -8.02
CA ARG A 63 -0.63 -1.50 -6.98
C ARG A 63 0.04 -0.14 -7.18
N LYS A 64 -0.80 0.93 -7.23
CA LYS A 64 -0.32 2.31 -7.40
C LYS A 64 -1.09 3.25 -6.49
N PHE A 65 -0.36 4.21 -5.93
CA PHE A 65 -0.90 5.36 -5.24
C PHE A 65 -0.13 6.59 -5.75
N VAL A 66 -0.83 7.50 -6.39
CA VAL A 66 -0.25 8.68 -7.06
C VAL A 66 -1.00 9.92 -6.65
N ILE A 67 -0.28 10.94 -6.23
CA ILE A 67 -0.81 12.26 -5.90
C ILE A 67 -0.42 13.23 -7.02
N ASP A 68 -1.40 13.86 -7.64
CA ASP A 68 -1.21 14.94 -8.61
C ASP A 68 -1.50 16.28 -7.93
N THR A 69 -0.43 17.05 -7.69
CA THR A 69 -0.54 18.34 -7.00
C THR A 69 -1.06 19.45 -7.91
N GLN A 70 -0.95 19.29 -9.24
CA GLN A 70 -1.48 20.27 -10.20
C GLN A 70 -2.98 20.11 -10.36
N GLN A 71 -3.47 18.88 -10.48
CA GLN A 71 -4.90 18.58 -10.62
C GLN A 71 -5.62 18.45 -9.27
N GLN A 72 -4.88 18.46 -8.16
CA GLN A 72 -5.38 18.21 -6.80
C GLN A 72 -6.18 16.90 -6.72
N THR A 73 -5.61 15.83 -7.29
CA THR A 73 -6.24 14.52 -7.32
C THR A 73 -5.32 13.42 -6.81
N ILE A 74 -5.94 12.34 -6.32
CA ILE A 74 -5.27 11.14 -5.84
C ILE A 74 -5.77 9.95 -6.65
N THR A 75 -4.88 9.28 -7.34
CA THR A 75 -5.20 8.06 -8.09
C THR A 75 -4.77 6.82 -7.29
N CYS A 76 -5.73 5.96 -7.00
CA CYS A 76 -5.58 4.74 -6.23
C CYS A 76 -5.84 3.51 -7.10
N LYS A 77 -4.90 2.57 -7.19
CA LYS A 77 -5.07 1.25 -7.78
C LYS A 77 -4.70 0.19 -6.74
N PRO A 78 -5.67 -0.53 -6.14
CA PRO A 78 -5.38 -1.47 -5.05
C PRO A 78 -4.80 -2.81 -5.51
N SER A 79 -5.15 -3.28 -6.72
CA SER A 79 -4.75 -4.60 -7.20
C SER A 79 -4.80 -4.72 -8.72
N VAL A 80 -4.32 -5.87 -9.24
CA VAL A 80 -4.42 -6.21 -10.69
C VAL A 80 -5.88 -6.24 -11.15
N PHE A 81 -6.76 -6.79 -10.31
CA PHE A 81 -8.16 -7.06 -10.67
C PHE A 81 -9.10 -5.86 -10.49
N VAL A 82 -8.62 -4.78 -9.87
CA VAL A 82 -9.43 -3.60 -9.57
C VAL A 82 -8.95 -2.43 -10.41
N ALA A 83 -9.90 -1.77 -11.08
CA ALA A 83 -9.61 -0.55 -11.84
C ALA A 83 -9.09 0.56 -10.94
N SER A 84 -8.24 1.42 -11.49
CA SER A 84 -7.82 2.64 -10.79
C SER A 84 -9.01 3.58 -10.59
N LYS A 85 -9.06 4.19 -9.41
CA LYS A 85 -10.02 5.25 -9.08
C LYS A 85 -9.27 6.53 -8.77
N THR A 86 -9.81 7.66 -9.20
CA THR A 86 -9.25 8.98 -8.93
C THR A 86 -10.21 9.74 -8.03
N TYR A 87 -9.69 10.35 -6.98
CA TYR A 87 -10.41 11.14 -5.98
C TYR A 87 -9.86 12.56 -5.97
N SER A 88 -10.70 13.55 -5.71
CA SER A 88 -10.27 14.93 -5.47
C SER A 88 -9.66 15.05 -4.07
N PHE A 89 -8.77 16.04 -3.85
CA PHE A 89 -8.34 16.40 -2.49
C PHE A 89 -9.51 16.82 -1.61
N GLN A 90 -10.59 17.36 -2.21
CA GLN A 90 -11.80 17.74 -1.49
C GLN A 90 -12.58 16.54 -0.94
N ASP A 91 -12.44 15.37 -1.56
CA ASP A 91 -13.07 14.14 -1.08
C ASP A 91 -12.32 13.52 0.11
N PHE A 92 -11.10 13.99 0.40
CA PHE A 92 -10.28 13.47 1.50
C PHE A 92 -10.95 13.76 2.85
N THR A 93 -11.04 12.75 3.70
CA THR A 93 -11.60 12.86 5.04
C THR A 93 -10.54 12.79 6.12
N HIS A 94 -9.83 11.68 6.19
CA HIS A 94 -8.83 11.45 7.24
C HIS A 94 -7.87 10.30 6.91
N PHE A 95 -6.77 10.26 7.64
CA PHE A 95 -5.90 9.08 7.71
C PHE A 95 -6.28 8.20 8.89
N GLN A 96 -6.15 6.88 8.71
CA GLN A 96 -6.30 5.91 9.79
C GLN A 96 -5.04 5.04 9.89
N VAL A 97 -4.46 4.99 11.07
CA VAL A 97 -3.33 4.10 11.38
C VAL A 97 -3.85 2.88 12.15
N LEU A 98 -3.66 1.69 11.58
CA LEU A 98 -4.05 0.43 12.18
C LEU A 98 -2.81 -0.37 12.55
N ALA A 99 -2.64 -0.68 13.84
CA ALA A 99 -1.57 -1.55 14.33
C ALA A 99 -2.10 -2.97 14.55
N MET A 100 -1.49 -3.95 13.88
CA MET A 100 -1.73 -5.36 14.18
C MET A 100 -0.81 -5.81 15.31
N LYS A 101 -1.40 -6.36 16.38
CA LYS A 101 -0.68 -6.92 17.51
C LYS A 101 -0.83 -8.42 17.54
N TYR A 102 0.28 -9.13 17.67
CA TYR A 102 0.29 -10.56 17.95
C TYR A 102 0.36 -10.78 19.47
N LEU A 103 -0.45 -11.71 19.99
CA LEU A 103 -0.58 -11.99 21.42
C LEU A 103 -0.89 -10.74 22.30
N GLY A 104 -1.49 -9.71 21.71
CA GLY A 104 -1.92 -8.51 22.42
C GLY A 104 -0.83 -7.47 22.73
N PHE A 105 0.45 -7.84 22.67
CA PHE A 105 1.57 -6.94 23.03
C PHE A 105 2.62 -6.75 21.93
N LEU A 106 2.80 -7.70 21.03
CA LEU A 106 3.83 -7.63 19.98
C LEU A 106 3.25 -7.00 18.70
N THR A 107 3.61 -5.75 18.42
CA THR A 107 3.22 -5.11 17.17
C THR A 107 3.97 -5.75 16.00
N THR A 108 3.26 -6.44 15.12
CA THR A 108 3.83 -7.14 13.98
C THR A 108 3.81 -6.31 12.71
N ASN A 109 2.81 -5.45 12.56
CA ASN A 109 2.65 -4.61 11.39
C ASN A 109 1.77 -3.40 11.68
N VAL A 110 2.03 -2.28 11.00
CA VAL A 110 1.24 -1.06 11.09
C VAL A 110 0.85 -0.66 9.67
N PHE A 111 -0.43 -0.36 9.45
CA PHE A 111 -0.99 0.00 8.17
C PHE A 111 -1.44 1.46 8.16
N LEU A 112 -1.20 2.15 7.04
CA LEU A 112 -1.73 3.46 6.78
C LEU A 112 -2.84 3.37 5.75
N ASN A 113 -4.04 3.77 6.15
CA ASN A 113 -5.19 3.91 5.27
C ASN A 113 -5.53 5.39 5.07
N ILE A 114 -6.02 5.71 3.88
CA ILE A 114 -6.63 7.01 3.55
C ILE A 114 -8.10 6.78 3.26
N TYR A 115 -8.92 7.73 3.68
CA TYR A 115 -10.38 7.71 3.50
C TYR A 115 -10.84 8.88 2.67
N PHE A 116 -11.80 8.61 1.79
CA PHE A 116 -12.46 9.59 0.94
C PHE A 116 -13.98 9.47 1.10
N ASP A 117 -14.69 10.59 1.11
CA ASP A 117 -16.14 10.61 1.01
C ASP A 117 -16.55 10.97 -0.43
N VAL A 118 -17.18 10.05 -1.10
CA VAL A 118 -17.68 10.25 -2.46
C VAL A 118 -19.19 10.10 -2.47
N ASN A 119 -19.92 11.21 -2.55
CA ASN A 119 -21.39 11.24 -2.54
C ASN A 119 -22.00 10.55 -1.29
N GLY A 120 -21.45 10.81 -0.11
CA GLY A 120 -21.91 10.22 1.15
C GLY A 120 -21.52 8.74 1.33
N LYS A 121 -20.62 8.23 0.49
CA LYS A 121 -20.08 6.86 0.61
C LYS A 121 -18.58 6.92 0.91
N GLU A 122 -18.22 6.40 2.06
CA GLU A 122 -16.83 6.29 2.47
C GLU A 122 -16.08 5.26 1.62
N GLN A 123 -14.98 5.68 1.02
CA GLN A 123 -14.06 4.83 0.25
C GLN A 123 -12.72 4.77 0.97
N LYS A 124 -12.20 3.56 1.15
CA LYS A 124 -10.95 3.31 1.84
C LYS A 124 -9.88 2.80 0.89
N PHE A 125 -8.67 3.31 1.02
CA PHE A 125 -7.50 2.77 0.34
C PHE A 125 -6.32 2.65 1.32
N MET A 126 -5.61 1.51 1.28
CA MET A 126 -4.40 1.31 2.07
C MET A 126 -3.19 1.85 1.30
N ILE A 127 -2.58 2.94 1.77
CA ILE A 127 -1.39 3.54 1.15
C ILE A 127 -0.17 2.63 1.31
N GLY A 128 0.15 2.25 2.55
CA GLY A 128 1.34 1.49 2.85
C GLY A 128 1.28 0.76 4.17
N GLN A 129 2.35 0.02 4.46
CA GLN A 129 2.53 -0.70 5.71
C GLN A 129 3.98 -0.60 6.18
N ALA A 130 4.21 -0.68 7.48
CA ALA A 130 5.54 -0.67 8.06
C ALA A 130 5.58 -1.48 9.36
N LEU A 131 6.77 -1.84 9.82
CA LEU A 131 6.97 -2.55 11.10
C LEU A 131 6.84 -1.61 12.31
N THR A 132 6.98 -0.31 12.11
CA THR A 132 7.02 0.67 13.20
C THR A 132 6.04 1.81 13.00
N HIS A 133 5.48 2.32 14.10
CA HIS A 133 4.65 3.52 14.10
C HIS A 133 5.41 4.76 13.56
N LYS A 134 6.72 4.86 13.86
CA LYS A 134 7.55 5.97 13.38
C LYS A 134 7.61 6.06 11.86
N SER A 135 7.73 4.91 11.18
CA SER A 135 7.73 4.87 9.70
C SER A 135 6.36 5.26 9.13
N ILE A 136 5.27 4.82 9.77
CA ILE A 136 3.91 5.20 9.34
C ILE A 136 3.67 6.68 9.58
N GLN A 137 4.08 7.23 10.74
CA GLN A 137 3.95 8.67 10.98
C GLN A 137 4.69 9.50 9.93
N LYS A 138 5.88 9.04 9.52
CA LYS A 138 6.62 9.69 8.44
C LYS A 138 5.88 9.61 7.09
N MET A 139 5.23 8.46 6.78
CA MET A 139 4.38 8.35 5.59
C MET A 139 3.21 9.34 5.62
N VAL A 140 2.54 9.47 6.77
CA VAL A 140 1.45 10.44 6.97
C VAL A 140 1.97 11.85 6.72
N ASN A 141 3.03 12.26 7.41
CA ASN A 141 3.60 13.60 7.30
C ASN A 141 4.00 13.94 5.85
N GLU A 142 4.66 12.99 5.14
CA GLU A 142 5.04 13.19 3.74
C GLU A 142 3.79 13.31 2.84
N THR A 143 2.73 12.55 3.11
CA THR A 143 1.48 12.61 2.33
C THR A 143 0.77 13.94 2.57
N GLU A 144 0.65 14.38 3.83
CA GLU A 144 0.07 15.67 4.22
C GLU A 144 0.83 16.86 3.61
N ASP A 145 2.16 16.81 3.65
CA ASP A 145 3.03 17.85 3.07
C ASP A 145 2.82 17.95 1.55
N ILE A 146 2.75 16.82 0.84
CA ILE A 146 2.50 16.78 -0.60
C ILE A 146 1.10 17.29 -0.94
N MET A 147 0.10 16.98 -0.12
CA MET A 147 -1.28 17.45 -0.30
C MET A 147 -1.49 18.91 0.13
N GLY A 148 -0.50 19.53 0.80
CA GLY A 148 -0.60 20.90 1.31
C GLY A 148 -1.50 21.06 2.55
N LEU A 149 -1.81 19.97 3.26
CA LEU A 149 -2.69 19.99 4.44
C LEU A 149 -2.05 20.68 5.64
N ASN A 150 -0.72 20.66 5.74
CA ASN A 150 0.03 21.26 6.84
C ASN A 150 0.08 22.80 6.78
N GLU A 151 -0.15 23.41 5.62
CA GLU A 151 -0.14 24.88 5.48
C GLU A 151 -1.44 25.52 6.01
N ASN A 152 -2.54 24.77 6.05
CA ASN A 152 -3.84 25.27 6.52
C ASN A 152 -4.04 25.18 8.05
N MET A 153 -3.06 24.61 8.79
CA MET A 153 -3.10 24.49 10.25
C MET A 153 -2.14 25.45 11.00
N ARG A 154 -1.58 26.43 10.29
CA ARG A 154 -0.73 27.48 10.88
C ARG A 154 -1.42 28.83 10.96
#